data_7a4cf75b46f280a8ae8673368dbf4c88
#
_entry.id   7a4cf75b46f280a8ae8673368dbf4c88
#
_cell.length_a   1.000
_cell.length_b   1.000
_cell.length_c   1.000
_cell.angle_alpha   90.00
_cell.angle_beta   90.00
_cell.angle_gamma   90.00
#
_symmetry.space_group_name_H-M   'P 1'
#
loop_
_entity.id
_entity.type
_entity.pdbx_description
1 polymer ?
#
loop_
_entity_poly.entity_id
_entity_poly.type
_entity_poly.pdbx_seq_one_letter_code
_entity_poly.pdbx_strand_id
1 'polypeptide(L)'
;IRQEMQDELLSLQEDIQKTIVFITHDLNEAFKLGDRIVLLQDGAVVQTGTPEEVYLSPASEFAARFIGSYNLLSKEQASAIFDVQDKGLYAVRPESIYVQEEGGIYPGTCSSPVQGTVVSHQLLGNVIRYRIAALGTELTVDVMNRSSSRLYAPQTAVRLLFNLAEIKPLAH
;
A
#
# COMPACT_ATOMS: atom_id res chain seq x y z
N ILE A 1 24.51 -12.27 -3.71
CA ILE A 1 25.47 -11.29 -3.15
C ILE A 1 24.75 -10.29 -2.23
N ARG A 2 23.74 -9.51 -2.67
CA ARG A 2 23.08 -8.52 -1.81
C ARG A 2 22.30 -9.16 -0.65
N GLN A 3 21.57 -10.23 -0.90
CA GLN A 3 20.85 -10.98 0.14
C GLN A 3 21.81 -11.63 1.14
N GLU A 4 22.88 -12.24 0.66
CA GLU A 4 23.93 -12.86 1.50
C GLU A 4 24.56 -11.83 2.45
N MET A 5 24.90 -10.64 1.94
CA MET A 5 25.42 -9.55 2.79
C MET A 5 24.42 -9.09 3.86
N GLN A 6 23.13 -9.04 3.53
CA GLN A 6 22.10 -8.69 4.51
C GLN A 6 21.97 -9.75 5.61
N ASP A 7 22.03 -11.03 5.24
CA ASP A 7 21.97 -12.15 6.19
C ASP A 7 23.22 -12.18 7.09
N GLU A 8 24.39 -11.85 6.54
CA GLU A 8 25.64 -11.69 7.32
C GLU A 8 25.56 -10.53 8.31
N LEU A 9 24.96 -9.39 7.92
CA LEU A 9 24.76 -8.25 8.81
C LEU A 9 23.85 -8.59 10.01
N LEU A 10 22.75 -9.33 9.76
CA LEU A 10 21.86 -9.79 10.81
C LEU A 10 22.59 -10.73 11.77
N SER A 11 23.32 -11.71 11.24
CA SER A 11 24.11 -12.65 12.06
C SER A 11 25.16 -11.91 12.89
N LEU A 12 25.85 -10.94 12.30
CA LEU A 12 26.85 -10.14 13.02
C LEU A 12 26.20 -9.33 14.15
N GLN A 13 25.03 -8.74 13.92
CA GLN A 13 24.31 -7.98 14.95
C GLN A 13 23.88 -8.86 16.11
N GLU A 14 23.41 -10.08 15.83
CA GLU A 14 23.09 -11.08 16.85
C GLU A 14 24.32 -11.48 17.68
N ASP A 15 25.47 -11.70 17.02
CA ASP A 15 26.71 -12.10 17.68
C ASP A 15 27.26 -10.99 18.58
N ILE A 16 27.29 -9.75 18.12
CA ILE A 16 27.88 -8.64 18.89
C ILE A 16 26.92 -8.03 19.90
N GLN A 17 25.62 -8.34 19.86
CA GLN A 17 24.58 -7.83 20.78
C GLN A 17 24.61 -6.30 20.94
N LYS A 18 24.81 -5.57 19.84
CA LYS A 18 24.89 -4.10 19.83
C LYS A 18 23.78 -3.50 18.99
N THR A 19 23.40 -2.28 19.33
CA THR A 19 22.55 -1.46 18.50
C THR A 19 23.34 -0.99 17.29
N ILE A 20 22.85 -1.31 16.10
CA ILE A 20 23.42 -0.84 14.83
C ILE A 20 22.44 0.18 14.24
N VAL A 21 22.95 1.31 13.80
CA VAL A 21 22.19 2.30 13.02
C VAL A 21 22.57 2.13 11.56
N PHE A 22 21.58 1.78 10.73
CA PHE A 22 21.76 1.57 9.31
C PHE A 22 20.98 2.65 8.55
N ILE A 23 21.63 3.32 7.59
CA ILE A 23 21.01 4.36 6.77
C ILE A 23 20.86 3.84 5.35
N THR A 24 19.64 3.80 4.85
CA THR A 24 19.32 3.36 3.49
C THR A 24 18.15 4.16 2.93
N HIS A 25 18.07 4.23 1.62
CA HIS A 25 16.88 4.70 0.90
C HIS A 25 16.05 3.52 0.33
N ASP A 26 16.50 2.29 0.53
CA ASP A 26 15.81 1.09 0.08
C ASP A 26 14.89 0.56 1.19
N LEU A 27 13.58 0.64 0.94
CA LEU A 27 12.57 0.18 1.90
C LEU A 27 12.64 -1.31 2.20
N ASN A 28 13.01 -2.13 1.20
CA ASN A 28 13.13 -3.58 1.41
C ASN A 28 14.28 -3.89 2.37
N GLU A 29 15.38 -3.14 2.29
CA GLU A 29 16.46 -3.26 3.26
C GLU A 29 16.02 -2.81 4.65
N ALA A 30 15.37 -1.65 4.74
CA ALA A 30 14.88 -1.14 6.02
C ALA A 30 13.91 -2.12 6.69
N PHE A 31 12.98 -2.70 5.93
CA PHE A 31 12.00 -3.66 6.44
C PHE A 31 12.59 -5.02 6.80
N LYS A 32 13.65 -5.45 6.09
CA LYS A 32 14.31 -6.74 6.36
C LYS A 32 15.28 -6.67 7.53
N LEU A 33 16.04 -5.57 7.66
CA LEU A 33 17.16 -5.47 8.60
C LEU A 33 16.79 -4.75 9.90
N GLY A 34 15.78 -3.89 9.90
CA GLY A 34 15.49 -3.02 11.03
C GLY A 34 14.45 -3.59 11.99
N ASP A 35 14.75 -3.66 13.29
CA ASP A 35 13.75 -3.83 14.34
C ASP A 35 12.89 -2.57 14.51
N ARG A 36 13.47 -1.42 14.22
CA ARG A 36 12.80 -0.11 14.22
C ARG A 36 13.24 0.72 13.02
N ILE A 37 12.27 1.42 12.44
CA ILE A 37 12.49 2.34 11.33
C ILE A 37 12.28 3.77 11.81
N VAL A 38 13.18 4.65 11.41
CA VAL A 38 13.04 6.10 11.57
C VAL A 38 12.97 6.71 10.17
N LEU A 39 11.79 7.21 9.79
CA LEU A 39 11.59 7.88 8.52
C LEU A 39 11.94 9.35 8.64
N LEU A 40 12.83 9.81 7.76
CA LEU A 40 13.31 11.19 7.74
C LEU A 40 12.83 11.90 6.47
N GLN A 41 12.43 13.15 6.61
CA GLN A 41 12.18 14.09 5.53
C GLN A 41 12.87 15.41 5.86
N ASP A 42 13.71 15.92 4.96
CA ASP A 42 14.40 17.21 5.11
C ASP A 42 15.13 17.38 6.46
N GLY A 43 15.71 16.27 6.96
CA GLY A 43 16.43 16.24 8.24
C GLY A 43 15.54 16.13 9.49
N ALA A 44 14.22 16.12 9.35
CA ALA A 44 13.28 15.95 10.45
C ALA A 44 12.73 14.53 10.51
N VAL A 45 12.46 14.04 11.72
CA VAL A 45 11.78 12.74 11.91
C VAL A 45 10.30 12.89 11.60
N VAL A 46 9.82 12.15 10.58
CA VAL A 46 8.41 12.13 10.18
C VAL A 46 7.65 11.02 10.90
N GLN A 47 8.27 9.86 11.02
CA GLN A 47 7.66 8.69 11.68
C GLN A 47 8.72 7.78 12.26
N THR A 48 8.40 7.13 13.37
CA THR A 48 9.21 6.06 13.97
C THR A 48 8.32 4.92 14.39
N GLY A 49 8.74 3.68 14.12
CA GLY A 49 7.97 2.49 14.49
C GLY A 49 8.68 1.20 14.10
N THR A 50 8.04 0.08 14.34
CA THR A 50 8.45 -1.20 13.76
C THR A 50 8.20 -1.17 12.24
N PRO A 51 8.86 -2.04 11.45
CA PRO A 51 8.57 -2.19 10.03
C PRO A 51 7.07 -2.33 9.74
N GLU A 52 6.38 -3.14 10.52
CA GLU A 52 4.94 -3.37 10.37
C GLU A 52 4.11 -2.11 10.67
N GLU A 53 4.39 -1.40 11.76
CA GLU A 53 3.69 -0.15 12.11
C GLU A 53 3.86 0.91 11.03
N VAL A 54 5.10 1.09 10.55
CA VAL A 54 5.42 2.07 9.53
C VAL A 54 4.75 1.73 8.21
N TYR A 55 4.71 0.44 7.85
CA TYR A 55 4.06 -0.03 6.61
C TYR A 55 2.53 0.03 6.69
N LEU A 56 1.91 -0.39 7.81
CA LEU A 56 0.45 -0.50 7.93
C LEU A 56 -0.25 0.80 8.32
N SER A 57 0.47 1.74 8.91
CA SER A 57 -0.11 2.97 9.48
C SER A 57 0.78 4.17 9.22
N PRO A 58 0.87 4.63 7.96
CA PRO A 58 1.64 5.82 7.62
C PRO A 58 1.07 7.04 8.36
N ALA A 59 1.95 7.82 8.99
CA ALA A 59 1.56 8.96 9.82
C ALA A 59 1.21 10.22 9.01
N SER A 60 1.65 10.28 7.74
CA SER A 60 1.48 11.47 6.90
C SER A 60 1.36 11.09 5.42
N GLU A 61 0.97 12.06 4.58
CA GLU A 61 0.98 11.91 3.14
C GLU A 61 2.37 11.52 2.61
N PHE A 62 3.43 12.16 3.14
CA PHE A 62 4.80 11.84 2.77
C PHE A 62 5.13 10.37 3.09
N ALA A 63 4.82 9.92 4.31
CA ALA A 63 5.04 8.53 4.70
C ALA A 63 4.30 7.55 3.79
N ALA A 64 3.02 7.79 3.49
CA ALA A 64 2.22 6.96 2.61
C ALA A 64 2.79 6.88 1.19
N ARG A 65 3.24 8.00 0.64
CA ARG A 65 3.86 8.05 -0.69
C ARG A 65 5.24 7.39 -0.73
N PHE A 66 6.02 7.56 0.33
CA PHE A 66 7.39 7.03 0.40
C PHE A 66 7.40 5.51 0.65
N ILE A 67 6.56 5.04 1.57
CA ILE A 67 6.58 3.63 2.03
C ILE A 67 5.90 2.70 1.04
N GLY A 68 4.85 3.14 0.38
CA GLY A 68 4.09 2.27 -0.50
C GLY A 68 3.39 3.00 -1.64
N SER A 69 2.82 2.21 -2.55
CA SER A 69 2.00 2.72 -3.65
C SER A 69 0.58 3.04 -3.17
N TYR A 70 0.45 3.70 -2.00
CA TYR A 70 -0.87 4.05 -1.47
C TYR A 70 -1.66 4.91 -2.46
N ASN A 71 -2.92 4.58 -2.62
CA ASN A 71 -3.89 5.48 -3.22
C ASN A 71 -4.26 6.54 -2.17
N LEU A 72 -4.13 7.81 -2.54
CA LEU A 72 -4.54 8.91 -1.69
C LEU A 72 -5.87 9.47 -2.21
N LEU A 73 -6.88 9.41 -1.37
CA LEU A 73 -8.22 9.89 -1.66
C LEU A 73 -8.48 11.20 -0.94
N SER A 74 -9.00 12.19 -1.67
CA SER A 74 -9.55 13.39 -1.03
C SER A 74 -10.80 13.05 -0.22
N LYS A 75 -11.25 13.98 0.61
CA LYS A 75 -12.51 13.85 1.34
C LYS A 75 -13.70 13.53 0.41
N GLU A 76 -13.78 14.23 -0.71
CA GLU A 76 -14.87 14.09 -1.69
C GLU A 76 -14.85 12.68 -2.31
N GLN A 77 -13.67 12.18 -2.65
CA GLN A 77 -13.48 10.83 -3.19
C GLN A 77 -13.82 9.76 -2.14
N ALA A 78 -13.37 9.93 -0.91
CA ALA A 78 -13.66 9.02 0.19
C ALA A 78 -15.17 9.02 0.54
N SER A 79 -15.83 10.17 0.49
CA SER A 79 -17.28 10.30 0.74
C SER A 79 -18.15 9.55 -0.28
N ALA A 80 -17.61 9.26 -1.46
CA ALA A 80 -18.30 8.41 -2.45
C ALA A 80 -18.20 6.90 -2.11
N ILE A 81 -17.41 6.54 -1.12
CA ILE A 81 -17.13 5.15 -0.73
C ILE A 81 -17.75 4.82 0.63
N PHE A 82 -17.63 5.73 1.61
CA PHE A 82 -18.10 5.57 2.98
C PHE A 82 -18.44 6.91 3.65
N ASP A 83 -19.06 6.87 4.83
CA ASP A 83 -19.34 8.09 5.61
C ASP A 83 -18.07 8.64 6.22
N VAL A 84 -17.65 9.82 5.77
CA VAL A 84 -16.38 10.47 6.12
C VAL A 84 -16.60 11.49 7.23
N GLN A 85 -15.89 11.32 8.36
CA GLN A 85 -15.98 12.20 9.51
C GLN A 85 -14.96 13.37 9.46
N ASP A 86 -13.78 13.14 8.89
CA ASP A 86 -12.65 14.09 8.89
C ASP A 86 -12.49 14.82 7.55
N LYS A 87 -11.71 15.92 7.60
CA LYS A 87 -11.41 16.77 6.42
C LYS A 87 -10.07 16.42 5.75
N GLY A 88 -9.43 15.33 6.15
CA GLY A 88 -8.09 14.96 5.70
C GLY A 88 -8.04 14.16 4.39
N LEU A 89 -6.84 13.70 4.08
CA LEU A 89 -6.60 12.68 3.07
C LEU A 89 -6.81 11.29 3.67
N TYR A 90 -7.15 10.34 2.82
CA TYR A 90 -7.32 8.94 3.20
C TYR A 90 -6.39 8.08 2.37
N ALA A 91 -5.57 7.26 3.03
CA ALA A 91 -4.67 6.32 2.39
C ALA A 91 -5.34 4.94 2.27
N VAL A 92 -5.29 4.36 1.07
CA VAL A 92 -5.79 3.02 0.77
C VAL A 92 -4.72 2.25 0.03
N ARG A 93 -4.37 1.06 0.52
CA ARG A 93 -3.37 0.21 -0.14
C ARG A 93 -3.94 -0.40 -1.42
N PRO A 94 -3.10 -0.61 -2.45
CA PRO A 94 -3.53 -1.23 -3.71
C PRO A 94 -4.22 -2.59 -3.52
N GLU A 95 -3.73 -3.40 -2.59
CA GLU A 95 -4.26 -4.73 -2.27
C GLU A 95 -5.54 -4.71 -1.42
N SER A 96 -5.91 -3.53 -0.88
CA SER A 96 -7.16 -3.32 -0.12
C SER A 96 -8.33 -2.89 -1.02
N ILE A 97 -8.09 -2.80 -2.33
CA ILE A 97 -9.09 -2.53 -3.35
C ILE A 97 -9.26 -3.78 -4.20
N TYR A 98 -10.47 -4.32 -4.22
CA TYR A 98 -10.78 -5.54 -4.97
C TYR A 98 -11.49 -5.21 -6.29
N VAL A 99 -11.12 -5.90 -7.37
CA VAL A 99 -11.96 -5.93 -8.58
C VAL A 99 -13.04 -6.97 -8.36
N GLN A 100 -14.30 -6.53 -8.40
CA GLN A 100 -15.44 -7.42 -8.15
C GLN A 100 -15.65 -8.38 -9.31
N GLU A 101 -15.61 -9.67 -9.03
CA GLU A 101 -15.88 -10.78 -9.95
C GLU A 101 -17.20 -11.47 -9.59
N GLU A 102 -17.84 -12.10 -10.56
CA GLU A 102 -19.05 -12.88 -10.34
C GLU A 102 -18.72 -14.12 -9.48
N GLY A 103 -19.49 -14.33 -8.41
CA GLY A 103 -19.23 -15.41 -7.45
C GLY A 103 -18.02 -15.18 -6.52
N GLY A 104 -17.36 -14.02 -6.60
CA GLY A 104 -16.25 -13.67 -5.71
C GLY A 104 -16.69 -13.54 -4.25
N ILE A 105 -15.83 -13.97 -3.33
CA ILE A 105 -16.02 -13.80 -1.89
C ILE A 105 -15.13 -12.68 -1.40
N TYR A 106 -15.71 -11.67 -0.75
CA TYR A 106 -15.04 -10.46 -0.27
C TYR A 106 -15.28 -10.28 1.22
N PRO A 107 -14.38 -9.57 1.95
CA PRO A 107 -14.62 -9.21 3.35
C PRO A 107 -15.95 -8.49 3.53
N GLY A 108 -16.66 -8.78 4.64
CA GLY A 108 -17.92 -8.10 4.98
C GLY A 108 -17.76 -6.59 5.26
N THR A 109 -16.51 -6.13 5.36
CA THR A 109 -16.13 -4.72 5.54
C THR A 109 -15.98 -3.95 4.24
N CYS A 110 -16.29 -4.56 3.08
CA CYS A 110 -16.18 -3.88 1.80
C CYS A 110 -17.29 -2.85 1.59
N SER A 111 -16.93 -1.79 0.86
CA SER A 111 -17.86 -0.75 0.39
C SER A 111 -18.91 -1.28 -0.59
N SER A 112 -19.90 -0.45 -0.90
CA SER A 112 -20.68 -0.61 -2.11
C SER A 112 -19.76 -0.52 -3.37
N PRO A 113 -20.13 -1.19 -4.48
CA PRO A 113 -19.31 -1.18 -5.69
C PRO A 113 -19.16 0.21 -6.30
N VAL A 114 -17.92 0.59 -6.61
CA VAL A 114 -17.57 1.82 -7.32
C VAL A 114 -17.21 1.48 -8.78
N GLN A 115 -17.77 2.21 -9.73
CA GLN A 115 -17.47 2.01 -11.15
C GLN A 115 -16.07 2.53 -11.49
N GLY A 116 -15.33 1.76 -12.29
CA GLY A 116 -14.02 2.13 -12.79
C GLY A 116 -13.77 1.60 -14.19
N THR A 117 -12.74 2.14 -14.83
CA THR A 117 -12.28 1.70 -16.16
C THR A 117 -10.79 1.40 -16.10
N VAL A 118 -10.39 0.24 -16.55
CA VAL A 118 -8.98 -0.15 -16.62
C VAL A 118 -8.23 0.75 -17.59
N VAL A 119 -7.18 1.42 -17.13
CA VAL A 119 -6.29 2.25 -17.95
C VAL A 119 -5.13 1.41 -18.49
N SER A 120 -4.50 0.65 -17.60
CA SER A 120 -3.37 -0.22 -17.94
C SER A 120 -3.21 -1.33 -16.91
N HIS A 121 -2.37 -2.31 -17.21
CA HIS A 121 -1.96 -3.33 -16.26
C HIS A 121 -0.48 -3.67 -16.42
N GLN A 122 0.12 -4.21 -15.37
CA GLN A 122 1.50 -4.69 -15.33
C GLN A 122 1.56 -6.00 -14.54
N LEU A 123 2.25 -6.99 -15.09
CA LEU A 123 2.52 -8.26 -14.41
C LEU A 123 3.77 -8.12 -13.54
N LEU A 124 3.62 -8.32 -12.23
CA LEU A 124 4.68 -8.24 -11.23
C LEU A 124 4.88 -9.60 -10.53
N GLY A 125 5.03 -10.64 -11.33
CA GLY A 125 5.15 -12.01 -10.83
C GLY A 125 3.82 -12.52 -10.26
N ASN A 126 3.72 -12.62 -8.94
CA ASN A 126 2.52 -13.11 -8.25
C ASN A 126 1.42 -12.05 -8.09
N VAL A 127 1.63 -10.84 -8.58
CA VAL A 127 0.68 -9.73 -8.53
C VAL A 127 0.44 -9.18 -9.93
N ILE A 128 -0.79 -8.84 -10.25
CA ILE A 128 -1.18 -8.02 -11.40
C ILE A 128 -1.52 -6.65 -10.84
N ARG A 129 -0.75 -5.65 -11.21
CA ARG A 129 -1.01 -4.26 -10.86
C ARG A 129 -1.81 -3.58 -11.96
N TYR A 130 -3.01 -3.13 -11.62
CA TYR A 130 -3.87 -2.35 -12.50
C TYR A 130 -3.79 -0.87 -12.17
N ARG A 131 -3.88 -0.04 -13.20
CA ARG A 131 -4.24 1.36 -13.07
C ARG A 131 -5.68 1.51 -13.54
N ILE A 132 -6.55 2.03 -12.68
CA ILE A 132 -8.00 2.08 -12.92
C ILE A 132 -8.48 3.52 -12.69
N ALA A 133 -9.08 4.10 -13.71
CA ALA A 133 -9.74 5.39 -13.60
C ALA A 133 -11.06 5.22 -12.84
N ALA A 134 -11.17 5.82 -11.66
CA ALA A 134 -12.36 5.81 -10.81
C ALA A 134 -12.35 7.04 -9.89
N LEU A 135 -13.50 7.48 -9.40
CA LEU A 135 -13.61 8.61 -8.45
C LEU A 135 -12.94 9.91 -8.94
N GLY A 136 -12.87 10.13 -10.26
CA GLY A 136 -12.19 11.29 -10.85
C GLY A 136 -10.66 11.28 -10.74
N THR A 137 -10.05 10.16 -10.37
CA THR A 137 -8.60 9.97 -10.28
C THR A 137 -8.20 8.63 -10.88
N GLU A 138 -6.91 8.34 -10.88
CA GLU A 138 -6.36 7.05 -11.26
C GLU A 138 -5.88 6.30 -10.01
N LEU A 139 -6.44 5.12 -9.78
CA LEU A 139 -6.14 4.25 -8.66
C LEU A 139 -5.21 3.11 -9.09
N THR A 140 -4.28 2.75 -8.22
CA THR A 140 -3.50 1.52 -8.32
C THR A 140 -4.21 0.41 -7.56
N VAL A 141 -4.43 -0.73 -8.22
CA VAL A 141 -5.11 -1.90 -7.64
C VAL A 141 -4.26 -3.14 -7.89
N ASP A 142 -3.89 -3.84 -6.82
CA ASP A 142 -3.08 -5.04 -6.88
C ASP A 142 -3.96 -6.28 -6.68
N VAL A 143 -3.96 -7.14 -7.69
CA VAL A 143 -4.72 -8.40 -7.68
C VAL A 143 -3.74 -9.57 -7.71
N MET A 144 -4.00 -10.60 -6.90
CA MET A 144 -3.19 -11.82 -6.94
C MET A 144 -3.25 -12.47 -8.32
N ASN A 145 -2.08 -12.70 -8.92
CA ASN A 145 -1.95 -13.40 -10.19
C ASN A 145 -2.09 -14.91 -9.97
N ARG A 146 -3.29 -15.43 -10.18
CA ARG A 146 -3.59 -16.85 -10.11
C ARG A 146 -3.71 -17.42 -11.53
N SER A 147 -3.44 -18.72 -11.72
CA SER A 147 -3.57 -19.37 -13.04
C SER A 147 -4.95 -19.25 -13.67
N SER A 148 -5.99 -19.03 -12.84
CA SER A 148 -7.37 -18.79 -13.25
C SER A 148 -7.74 -17.31 -13.38
N SER A 149 -6.81 -16.39 -13.09
CA SER A 149 -7.11 -14.95 -13.10
C SER A 149 -7.38 -14.47 -14.51
N ARG A 150 -8.48 -13.76 -14.68
CA ARG A 150 -8.79 -13.05 -15.92
C ARG A 150 -7.98 -11.75 -15.98
N LEU A 151 -7.22 -11.59 -17.04
CA LEU A 151 -6.52 -10.33 -17.30
C LEU A 151 -7.50 -9.33 -17.94
N TYR A 152 -7.71 -8.20 -17.28
CA TYR A 152 -8.56 -7.12 -17.81
C TYR A 152 -7.75 -6.23 -18.76
N ALA A 153 -8.19 -6.13 -20.00
CA ALA A 153 -7.59 -5.26 -21.01
C ALA A 153 -7.90 -3.78 -20.70
N PRO A 154 -7.08 -2.84 -21.18
CA PRO A 154 -7.42 -1.42 -21.16
C PRO A 154 -8.82 -1.15 -21.73
N GLN A 155 -9.51 -0.15 -21.19
CA GLN A 155 -10.89 0.24 -21.48
C GLN A 155 -11.97 -0.75 -20.99
N THR A 156 -11.58 -1.82 -20.25
CA THR A 156 -12.56 -2.71 -19.60
C THR A 156 -13.22 -1.98 -18.43
N ALA A 157 -14.56 -1.96 -18.41
CA ALA A 157 -15.34 -1.50 -17.27
C ALA A 157 -15.27 -2.54 -16.14
N VAL A 158 -14.98 -2.10 -14.93
CA VAL A 158 -14.87 -2.93 -13.73
C VAL A 158 -15.62 -2.29 -12.56
N ARG A 159 -15.91 -3.09 -11.55
CA ARG A 159 -16.45 -2.62 -10.28
C ARG A 159 -15.41 -2.84 -9.18
N LEU A 160 -15.15 -1.81 -8.38
CA LEU A 160 -14.19 -1.82 -7.30
C LEU A 160 -14.91 -1.89 -5.96
N LEU A 161 -14.38 -2.69 -5.05
CA LEU A 161 -14.80 -2.77 -3.65
C LEU A 161 -13.61 -2.35 -2.78
N PHE A 162 -13.82 -1.43 -1.86
CA PHE A 162 -12.81 -0.95 -0.94
C PHE A 162 -12.97 -1.61 0.42
N ASN A 163 -11.93 -2.20 0.97
CA ASN A 163 -11.95 -2.70 2.34
C ASN A 163 -11.91 -1.53 3.34
N LEU A 164 -13.06 -1.15 3.86
CA LEU A 164 -13.22 0.02 4.73
C LEU A 164 -12.41 -0.08 6.03
N ALA A 165 -12.15 -1.31 6.52
CA ALA A 165 -11.33 -1.52 7.71
C ALA A 165 -9.85 -1.15 7.51
N GLU A 166 -9.40 -1.07 6.25
CA GLU A 166 -8.01 -0.79 5.89
C GLU A 166 -7.78 0.62 5.35
N ILE A 167 -8.82 1.44 5.28
CA ILE A 167 -8.70 2.86 4.93
C ILE A 167 -8.18 3.63 6.14
N LYS A 168 -7.11 4.40 5.96
CA LYS A 168 -6.47 5.15 7.04
C LYS A 168 -6.59 6.66 6.79
N PRO A 169 -7.16 7.43 7.74
CA PRO A 169 -7.05 8.87 7.70
C PRO A 169 -5.59 9.27 7.94
N LEU A 170 -5.10 10.25 7.17
CA LEU A 170 -3.76 10.80 7.34
C LEU A 170 -3.82 12.12 8.11
N ALA A 171 -2.89 12.30 9.05
CA ALA A 171 -2.71 13.58 9.71
C ALA A 171 -2.17 14.63 8.70
N HIS A 172 -2.58 15.87 8.89
CA HIS A 172 -2.05 17.01 8.14
C HIS A 172 -0.66 17.40 8.61
#